data_47fdedf9a30e399846dd3af69590bf74
#
_entry.id   47fdedf9a30e399846dd3af69590bf74
#
_cell.length_a   1.000
_cell.length_b   1.000
_cell.length_c   1.000
_cell.angle_alpha   90.00
_cell.angle_beta   90.00
_cell.angle_gamma   90.00
#
_symmetry.space_group_name_H-M   'P 1'
#
loop_
_entity.id
_entity.type
_entity.pdbx_description
1 polymer ?
#
loop_
_entity_poly.entity_id
_entity_poly.type
_entity_poly.pdbx_seq_one_letter_code
_entity_poly.pdbx_strand_id
1 'polypeptide(L)'
;MKKLVTNCNNEIAYIQEGQGFPIILIHGLDGNMASLFSLKEELKQHYEVIVYDVRGHGKSSKPNSFNLEDHVEDLRGLMTKLDISTAHIIGHDMGGLIAKHFSDRYNSMVETLTLIACNLIDSVHGLNKLMIEYQDEIEGFDKSESLILLLPYMYQAEDKAKRWFQNQLIYSRQSAEDSAVATRALMEFPVFNKDVVIKNTDIPTLIINGKYDPLVPIEVIEKYHYAFTSLQMVEFEHSGHAPHIEEPKHFLDVYSEFINATEYQKY
;
A
#
# COMPACT_ATOMS: atom_id res chain seq x y z
N MET A 1 12.23 -10.71 -12.10
CA MET A 1 12.15 -10.74 -10.63
C MET A 1 13.51 -11.09 -10.08
N LYS A 2 13.97 -10.34 -9.10
CA LYS A 2 15.24 -10.53 -8.37
C LYS A 2 14.93 -10.78 -6.90
N LYS A 3 15.93 -11.21 -6.13
CA LYS A 3 15.84 -11.36 -4.67
C LYS A 3 17.08 -10.77 -4.03
N LEU A 4 16.91 -10.18 -2.87
CA LEU A 4 18.01 -9.70 -2.02
C LEU A 4 17.72 -10.01 -0.55
N VAL A 5 18.77 -10.04 0.26
CA VAL A 5 18.64 -10.21 1.71
C VAL A 5 18.84 -8.84 2.36
N THR A 6 17.85 -8.40 3.12
CA THR A 6 17.90 -7.15 3.89
C THR A 6 18.81 -7.27 5.11
N ASN A 7 19.10 -6.16 5.76
CA ASN A 7 19.92 -6.14 6.96
C ASN A 7 19.29 -6.93 8.14
N CYS A 8 17.98 -7.16 8.09
CA CYS A 8 17.23 -7.99 9.03
C CYS A 8 17.27 -9.48 8.69
N ASN A 9 18.16 -9.90 7.79
CA ASN A 9 18.30 -11.28 7.30
C ASN A 9 17.00 -11.83 6.69
N ASN A 10 16.19 -10.96 6.08
CA ASN A 10 14.95 -11.31 5.40
C ASN A 10 15.15 -11.24 3.89
N GLU A 11 14.73 -12.27 3.15
CA GLU A 11 14.81 -12.28 1.69
C GLU A 11 13.60 -11.57 1.10
N ILE A 12 13.84 -10.52 0.32
CA ILE A 12 12.83 -9.71 -0.37
C ILE A 12 12.90 -10.00 -1.87
N ALA A 13 11.73 -10.38 -2.44
CA ALA A 13 11.54 -10.49 -3.88
C ALA A 13 11.12 -9.14 -4.44
N TYR A 14 11.75 -8.68 -5.52
CA TYR A 14 11.49 -7.38 -6.13
C TYR A 14 11.68 -7.39 -7.64
N ILE A 15 11.13 -6.36 -8.28
CA ILE A 15 11.37 -5.98 -9.68
C ILE A 15 11.83 -4.53 -9.67
N GLN A 16 12.83 -4.22 -10.51
CA GLN A 16 13.39 -2.89 -10.72
C GLN A 16 13.48 -2.67 -12.23
N GLU A 17 12.74 -1.72 -12.75
CA GLU A 17 12.61 -1.42 -14.19
C GLU A 17 12.48 0.08 -14.42
N GLY A 18 12.80 0.51 -15.66
CA GLY A 18 12.81 1.92 -16.03
C GLY A 18 14.13 2.63 -15.68
N GLN A 19 14.14 3.94 -15.85
CA GLN A 19 15.26 4.83 -15.57
C GLN A 19 14.73 6.18 -15.13
N GLY A 20 15.49 6.90 -14.31
CA GLY A 20 15.12 8.23 -13.79
C GLY A 20 15.11 8.25 -12.26
N PHE A 21 14.34 9.16 -11.69
CA PHE A 21 14.23 9.25 -10.24
C PHE A 21 13.50 8.03 -9.67
N PRO A 22 13.96 7.44 -8.55
CA PRO A 22 13.36 6.22 -8.01
C PRO A 22 11.93 6.41 -7.51
N ILE A 23 11.04 5.45 -7.85
CA ILE A 23 9.71 5.27 -7.24
C ILE A 23 9.65 3.89 -6.61
N ILE A 24 9.20 3.80 -5.38
CA ILE A 24 8.95 2.54 -4.68
C ILE A 24 7.45 2.33 -4.53
N LEU A 25 6.97 1.16 -4.97
CA LEU A 25 5.57 0.75 -4.89
C LEU A 25 5.39 -0.34 -3.83
N ILE A 26 4.45 -0.12 -2.89
CA ILE A 26 4.19 -1.01 -1.75
C ILE A 26 2.73 -1.46 -1.78
N HIS A 27 2.50 -2.78 -1.88
CA HIS A 27 1.18 -3.39 -1.97
C HIS A 27 0.46 -3.51 -0.62
N GLY A 28 -0.85 -3.81 -0.68
CA GLY A 28 -1.72 -3.98 0.47
C GLY A 28 -1.66 -5.37 1.12
N LEU A 29 -2.38 -5.51 2.24
CA LEU A 29 -2.51 -6.76 2.99
C LEU A 29 -3.10 -7.87 2.11
N ASP A 30 -2.61 -9.09 2.28
CA ASP A 30 -2.95 -10.28 1.49
C ASP A 30 -2.69 -10.16 -0.03
N GLY A 31 -2.18 -9.01 -0.48
CA GLY A 31 -1.74 -8.78 -1.85
C GLY A 31 -0.32 -9.27 -2.11
N ASN A 32 0.21 -8.87 -3.24
CA ASN A 32 1.61 -9.07 -3.63
C ASN A 32 1.99 -8.05 -4.71
N MET A 33 3.26 -8.02 -5.12
CA MET A 33 3.72 -7.01 -6.07
C MET A 33 2.94 -7.00 -7.41
N ALA A 34 2.27 -8.10 -7.79
CA ALA A 34 1.48 -8.15 -9.02
C ALA A 34 0.26 -7.22 -8.97
N SER A 35 -0.19 -6.83 -7.79
CA SER A 35 -1.26 -5.82 -7.63
C SER A 35 -0.88 -4.45 -8.22
N LEU A 36 0.42 -4.17 -8.33
CA LEU A 36 0.96 -2.89 -8.77
C LEU A 36 1.63 -2.95 -10.15
N PHE A 37 1.52 -4.08 -10.87
CA PHE A 37 2.15 -4.24 -12.18
C PHE A 37 1.63 -3.24 -13.23
N SER A 38 0.32 -2.99 -13.27
CA SER A 38 -0.23 -2.01 -14.20
C SER A 38 0.33 -0.61 -13.95
N LEU A 39 0.40 -0.20 -12.68
CA LEU A 39 0.99 1.08 -12.30
C LEU A 39 2.49 1.14 -12.61
N LYS A 40 3.22 0.06 -12.33
CA LYS A 40 4.64 -0.06 -12.68
C LYS A 40 4.88 0.12 -14.18
N GLU A 41 4.07 -0.51 -15.05
CA GLU A 41 4.23 -0.43 -16.51
C GLU A 41 4.08 1.02 -17.04
N GLU A 42 3.20 1.81 -16.44
CA GLU A 42 3.02 3.22 -16.80
C GLU A 42 4.16 4.08 -16.26
N LEU A 43 4.49 3.96 -14.97
CA LEU A 43 5.49 4.80 -14.32
C LEU A 43 6.92 4.56 -14.83
N LYS A 44 7.26 3.32 -15.23
CA LYS A 44 8.62 2.99 -15.71
C LYS A 44 9.01 3.69 -17.01
N GLN A 45 8.07 4.35 -17.69
CA GLN A 45 8.37 5.15 -18.88
C GLN A 45 9.18 6.41 -18.52
N HIS A 46 9.08 6.89 -17.28
CA HIS A 46 9.67 8.15 -16.81
C HIS A 46 10.50 8.01 -15.54
N TYR A 47 10.39 6.90 -14.82
CA TYR A 47 10.98 6.67 -13.50
C TYR A 47 11.70 5.32 -13.43
N GLU A 48 12.64 5.21 -12.52
CA GLU A 48 13.14 3.92 -12.06
C GLU A 48 12.15 3.35 -11.03
N VAL A 49 11.37 2.33 -11.42
CA VAL A 49 10.31 1.79 -10.56
C VAL A 49 10.75 0.51 -9.88
N ILE A 50 10.67 0.51 -8.56
CA ILE A 50 10.90 -0.64 -7.70
C ILE A 50 9.56 -1.09 -7.13
N VAL A 51 9.17 -2.33 -7.40
CA VAL A 51 8.02 -2.99 -6.76
C VAL A 51 8.50 -4.25 -6.08
N TYR A 52 8.04 -4.52 -4.87
CA TYR A 52 8.50 -5.66 -4.09
C TYR A 52 7.37 -6.34 -3.33
N ASP A 53 7.54 -7.62 -3.05
CA ASP A 53 6.68 -8.33 -2.11
C ASP A 53 7.14 -8.00 -0.69
N VAL A 54 6.27 -7.43 0.13
CA VAL A 54 6.60 -7.18 1.53
C VAL A 54 6.75 -8.49 2.29
N ARG A 55 7.50 -8.48 3.39
CA ARG A 55 7.65 -9.61 4.32
C ARG A 55 6.31 -10.30 4.60
N GLY A 56 6.28 -11.61 4.63
CA GLY A 56 5.06 -12.40 4.85
C GLY A 56 4.17 -12.57 3.61
N HIS A 57 4.53 -11.98 2.45
CA HIS A 57 3.69 -11.98 1.26
C HIS A 57 4.46 -12.45 0.00
N GLY A 58 3.69 -12.81 -1.01
CA GLY A 58 4.20 -13.12 -2.35
C GLY A 58 5.32 -14.14 -2.35
N LYS A 59 6.46 -13.76 -2.90
CA LYS A 59 7.68 -14.59 -3.02
C LYS A 59 8.82 -14.14 -2.09
N SER A 60 8.55 -13.18 -1.20
CA SER A 60 9.44 -12.82 -0.10
C SER A 60 9.37 -13.84 1.04
N SER A 61 10.33 -13.76 1.97
CA SER A 61 10.33 -14.61 3.17
C SER A 61 9.05 -14.47 3.97
N LYS A 62 8.60 -15.58 4.54
CA LYS A 62 7.39 -15.70 5.35
C LYS A 62 7.72 -16.20 6.75
N PRO A 63 8.28 -15.37 7.63
CA PRO A 63 8.58 -15.74 8.99
C PRO A 63 7.29 -15.92 9.80
N ASN A 64 7.34 -16.76 10.83
CA ASN A 64 6.20 -17.08 11.69
C ASN A 64 5.77 -15.92 12.61
N SER A 65 6.59 -14.88 12.70
CA SER A 65 6.31 -13.68 13.50
C SER A 65 7.09 -12.48 12.96
N PHE A 66 6.45 -11.34 12.91
CA PHE A 66 7.03 -10.03 12.57
C PHE A 66 6.03 -8.93 12.96
N ASN A 67 6.45 -7.68 12.88
CA ASN A 67 5.64 -6.52 13.19
C ASN A 67 5.81 -5.41 12.12
N LEU A 68 5.13 -4.29 12.28
CA LEU A 68 5.19 -3.17 11.33
C LEU A 68 6.60 -2.58 11.21
N GLU A 69 7.35 -2.53 12.32
CA GLU A 69 8.72 -2.05 12.32
C GLU A 69 9.65 -2.90 11.44
N ASP A 70 9.43 -4.20 11.41
CA ASP A 70 10.15 -5.11 10.51
C ASP A 70 9.94 -4.78 9.03
N HIS A 71 8.74 -4.36 8.63
CA HIS A 71 8.46 -3.90 7.27
C HIS A 71 9.21 -2.60 6.95
N VAL A 72 9.26 -1.68 7.90
CA VAL A 72 9.99 -0.41 7.78
C VAL A 72 11.49 -0.66 7.57
N GLU A 73 12.08 -1.56 8.37
CA GLU A 73 13.49 -1.92 8.24
C GLU A 73 13.79 -2.70 6.96
N ASP A 74 12.85 -3.52 6.46
CA ASP A 74 13.00 -4.17 5.16
C ASP A 74 13.03 -3.16 4.02
N LEU A 75 12.15 -2.16 4.04
CA LEU A 75 12.16 -1.09 3.04
C LEU A 75 13.47 -0.30 3.07
N ARG A 76 13.96 0.05 4.27
CA ARG A 76 15.28 0.66 4.43
C ARG A 76 16.38 -0.23 3.87
N GLY A 77 16.37 -1.51 4.19
CA GLY A 77 17.34 -2.49 3.71
C GLY A 77 17.31 -2.64 2.19
N LEU A 78 16.11 -2.67 1.58
CA LEU A 78 15.90 -2.71 0.14
C LEU A 78 16.53 -1.48 -0.53
N MET A 79 16.18 -0.27 -0.09
CA MET A 79 16.73 0.98 -0.63
C MET A 79 18.26 1.03 -0.51
N THR A 80 18.79 0.67 0.66
CA THR A 80 20.24 0.67 0.90
C THR A 80 20.97 -0.31 -0.02
N LYS A 81 20.42 -1.51 -0.25
CA LYS A 81 21.02 -2.54 -1.12
C LYS A 81 20.94 -2.19 -2.61
N LEU A 82 20.02 -1.33 -2.97
CA LEU A 82 19.85 -0.81 -4.35
C LEU A 82 20.54 0.53 -4.57
N ASP A 83 21.29 1.04 -3.59
CA ASP A 83 21.98 2.34 -3.62
C ASP A 83 21.00 3.51 -3.84
N ILE A 84 19.74 3.38 -3.37
CA ILE A 84 18.70 4.41 -3.44
C ILE A 84 18.77 5.26 -2.17
N SER A 85 19.21 6.49 -2.30
CA SER A 85 19.30 7.45 -1.18
C SER A 85 17.94 8.10 -0.86
N THR A 86 17.14 8.39 -1.89
CA THR A 86 15.83 9.06 -1.77
C THR A 86 14.91 8.55 -2.86
N ALA A 87 13.61 8.40 -2.57
CA ALA A 87 12.62 7.94 -3.53
C ALA A 87 11.26 8.59 -3.32
N HIS A 88 10.43 8.66 -4.37
CA HIS A 88 8.99 8.76 -4.22
C HIS A 88 8.45 7.42 -3.69
N ILE A 89 7.56 7.45 -2.71
CA ILE A 89 6.97 6.23 -2.16
C ILE A 89 5.46 6.24 -2.36
N ILE A 90 4.95 5.20 -3.00
CA ILE A 90 3.52 4.99 -3.23
C ILE A 90 3.10 3.71 -2.48
N GLY A 91 2.18 3.83 -1.54
CA GLY A 91 1.65 2.70 -0.79
C GLY A 91 0.14 2.56 -0.91
N HIS A 92 -0.33 1.35 -1.18
CA HIS A 92 -1.74 1.00 -1.19
C HIS A 92 -2.10 0.24 0.09
N ASP A 93 -3.20 0.62 0.76
CA ASP A 93 -3.71 -0.06 1.96
C ASP A 93 -2.62 -0.21 3.06
N MET A 94 -2.28 -1.42 3.47
CA MET A 94 -1.15 -1.72 4.37
C MET A 94 0.16 -1.09 3.88
N GLY A 95 0.39 -1.09 2.56
CA GLY A 95 1.59 -0.47 1.97
C GLY A 95 1.67 1.03 2.26
N GLY A 96 0.54 1.73 2.35
CA GLY A 96 0.47 3.12 2.77
C GLY A 96 0.84 3.32 4.25
N LEU A 97 0.41 2.40 5.10
CA LEU A 97 0.80 2.40 6.52
C LEU A 97 2.32 2.21 6.67
N ILE A 98 2.90 1.24 5.96
CA ILE A 98 4.35 1.01 5.92
C ILE A 98 5.08 2.26 5.42
N ALA A 99 4.61 2.87 4.32
CA ALA A 99 5.19 4.07 3.73
C ALA A 99 5.18 5.25 4.70
N LYS A 100 4.07 5.46 5.42
CA LYS A 100 3.96 6.54 6.43
C LYS A 100 4.92 6.31 7.59
N HIS A 101 4.98 5.09 8.16
CA HIS A 101 5.90 4.78 9.25
C HIS A 101 7.36 4.87 8.82
N PHE A 102 7.66 4.46 7.59
CA PHE A 102 8.99 4.64 6.99
C PHE A 102 9.34 6.13 6.91
N SER A 103 8.43 6.97 6.43
CA SER A 103 8.63 8.41 6.33
C SER A 103 8.85 9.09 7.69
N ASP A 104 8.20 8.61 8.74
CA ASP A 104 8.35 9.12 10.10
C ASP A 104 9.72 8.80 10.72
N ARG A 105 10.31 7.69 10.29
CA ARG A 105 11.60 7.25 10.82
C ARG A 105 12.78 7.65 9.94
N TYR A 106 12.60 7.64 8.64
CA TYR A 106 13.62 7.88 7.62
C TYR A 106 13.20 9.01 6.66
N ASN A 107 12.77 10.15 7.23
CA ASN A 107 12.27 11.32 6.51
C ASN A 107 13.17 11.71 5.33
N SER A 108 14.50 11.77 5.53
CA SER A 108 15.47 12.14 4.49
C SER A 108 15.57 11.15 3.31
N MET A 109 14.95 9.98 3.42
CA MET A 109 14.91 8.98 2.34
C MET A 109 13.63 9.06 1.50
N VAL A 110 12.71 9.96 1.85
CA VAL A 110 11.41 10.11 1.17
C VAL A 110 11.30 11.47 0.51
N GLU A 111 11.16 11.48 -0.80
CA GLU A 111 10.96 12.68 -1.59
C GLU A 111 9.52 13.15 -1.57
N THR A 112 8.59 12.26 -1.86
CA THR A 112 7.14 12.46 -1.72
C THR A 112 6.48 11.17 -1.22
N LEU A 113 5.32 11.31 -0.62
CA LEU A 113 4.51 10.21 -0.11
C LEU A 113 3.14 10.19 -0.82
N THR A 114 2.76 9.05 -1.38
CA THR A 114 1.41 8.85 -1.93
C THR A 114 0.74 7.68 -1.21
N LEU A 115 -0.39 7.97 -0.58
CA LEU A 115 -1.19 7.01 0.20
C LEU A 115 -2.49 6.73 -0.54
N ILE A 116 -2.72 5.47 -0.94
CA ILE A 116 -3.89 5.05 -1.68
C ILE A 116 -4.76 4.18 -0.78
N ALA A 117 -6.00 4.59 -0.53
CA ALA A 117 -6.98 3.83 0.25
C ALA A 117 -6.36 3.29 1.57
N CYS A 118 -5.71 4.15 2.33
CA CYS A 118 -4.91 3.77 3.49
C CYS A 118 -5.55 4.24 4.79
N ASN A 119 -5.76 3.31 5.73
CA ASN A 119 -6.16 3.64 7.10
C ASN A 119 -4.92 3.65 8.02
N LEU A 120 -4.48 4.83 8.43
CA LEU A 120 -3.31 5.01 9.30
C LEU A 120 -3.62 4.76 10.78
N ILE A 121 -4.88 4.57 11.15
CA ILE A 121 -5.32 4.39 12.54
C ILE A 121 -5.57 2.91 12.84
N ASP A 122 -6.24 2.21 11.91
CA ASP A 122 -6.63 0.82 12.08
C ASP A 122 -6.79 0.15 10.71
N SER A 123 -5.69 -0.36 10.20
CA SER A 123 -5.62 -0.90 8.84
C SER A 123 -6.40 -2.22 8.62
N VAL A 124 -6.83 -2.90 9.70
CA VAL A 124 -7.57 -4.18 9.60
C VAL A 124 -9.05 -4.05 9.91
N HIS A 125 -9.47 -2.95 10.53
CA HIS A 125 -10.84 -2.75 11.02
C HIS A 125 -11.88 -2.78 9.89
N GLY A 126 -11.61 -2.07 8.79
CA GLY A 126 -12.53 -1.97 7.66
C GLY A 126 -12.87 -3.33 7.07
N LEU A 127 -11.87 -4.16 6.77
CA LEU A 127 -12.06 -5.49 6.24
C LEU A 127 -12.80 -6.41 7.24
N ASN A 128 -12.41 -6.39 8.52
CA ASN A 128 -13.08 -7.18 9.54
C ASN A 128 -14.56 -6.79 9.68
N LYS A 129 -14.87 -5.49 9.63
CA LYS A 129 -16.25 -4.99 9.65
C LYS A 129 -17.03 -5.51 8.45
N LEU A 130 -16.48 -5.42 7.24
CA LEU A 130 -17.11 -5.91 6.02
C LEU A 130 -17.35 -7.42 6.07
N MET A 131 -16.38 -8.21 6.54
CA MET A 131 -16.55 -9.66 6.70
C MET A 131 -17.62 -10.03 7.70
N ILE A 132 -17.81 -9.27 8.77
CA ILE A 132 -18.88 -9.47 9.76
C ILE A 132 -20.24 -9.10 9.14
N GLU A 133 -20.30 -7.99 8.41
CA GLU A 133 -21.55 -7.52 7.78
C GLU A 133 -22.12 -8.53 6.76
N TYR A 134 -21.22 -9.19 6.02
CA TYR A 134 -21.58 -10.18 4.98
C TYR A 134 -21.23 -11.62 5.38
N GLN A 135 -21.20 -11.93 6.68
CA GLN A 135 -20.81 -13.24 7.18
C GLN A 135 -21.63 -14.40 6.59
N ASP A 136 -22.94 -14.19 6.36
CA ASP A 136 -23.82 -15.23 5.82
C ASP A 136 -23.47 -15.57 4.35
N GLU A 137 -22.89 -14.65 3.60
CA GLU A 137 -22.48 -14.86 2.21
C GLU A 137 -21.13 -15.58 2.10
N ILE A 138 -20.29 -15.47 3.12
CA ILE A 138 -18.93 -16.02 3.14
C ILE A 138 -18.79 -17.24 4.07
N GLU A 139 -19.88 -17.68 4.69
CA GLU A 139 -19.87 -18.85 5.57
C GLU A 139 -19.38 -20.11 4.85
N GLY A 140 -18.39 -20.77 5.42
CA GLY A 140 -17.80 -22.02 4.88
C GLY A 140 -16.71 -21.82 3.83
N PHE A 141 -16.43 -20.59 3.41
CA PHE A 141 -15.34 -20.26 2.48
C PHE A 141 -14.05 -19.91 3.22
N ASP A 142 -12.91 -20.18 2.59
CA ASP A 142 -11.64 -19.67 3.10
C ASP A 142 -11.51 -18.15 2.86
N LYS A 143 -10.47 -17.52 3.44
CA LYS A 143 -10.29 -16.07 3.34
C LYS A 143 -10.16 -15.58 1.88
N SER A 144 -9.46 -16.33 1.03
CA SER A 144 -9.28 -15.94 -0.38
C SER A 144 -10.59 -16.03 -1.16
N GLU A 145 -11.37 -17.06 -0.91
CA GLU A 145 -12.70 -17.24 -1.49
C GLU A 145 -13.67 -16.16 -0.99
N SER A 146 -13.64 -15.88 0.31
CA SER A 146 -14.43 -14.79 0.92
C SER A 146 -14.10 -13.43 0.30
N LEU A 147 -12.82 -13.12 0.07
CA LEU A 147 -12.41 -11.87 -0.58
C LEU A 147 -12.95 -11.77 -2.02
N ILE A 148 -13.00 -12.89 -2.77
CA ILE A 148 -13.59 -12.91 -4.12
C ILE A 148 -15.08 -12.59 -4.07
N LEU A 149 -15.83 -13.17 -3.11
CA LEU A 149 -17.24 -12.91 -2.93
C LEU A 149 -17.52 -11.46 -2.51
N LEU A 150 -16.61 -10.84 -1.75
CA LEU A 150 -16.73 -9.46 -1.28
C LEU A 150 -16.27 -8.41 -2.30
N LEU A 151 -15.67 -8.78 -3.45
CA LEU A 151 -15.22 -7.82 -4.46
C LEU A 151 -16.31 -6.81 -4.89
N PRO A 152 -17.59 -7.21 -5.13
CA PRO A 152 -18.64 -6.27 -5.53
C PRO A 152 -18.94 -5.17 -4.49
N TYR A 153 -18.65 -5.44 -3.23
CA TYR A 153 -18.85 -4.49 -2.13
C TYR A 153 -17.65 -3.55 -1.93
N MET A 154 -16.46 -3.97 -2.37
CA MET A 154 -15.22 -3.22 -2.20
C MET A 154 -14.86 -2.35 -3.40
N TYR A 155 -15.33 -2.69 -4.60
CA TYR A 155 -14.90 -2.08 -5.87
C TYR A 155 -16.10 -1.74 -6.75
N GLN A 156 -16.05 -0.57 -7.40
CA GLN A 156 -17.09 -0.15 -8.35
C GLN A 156 -16.85 -0.73 -9.75
N ALA A 157 -15.59 -0.88 -10.16
CA ALA A 157 -15.20 -1.49 -11.43
C ALA A 157 -14.96 -3.01 -11.27
N GLU A 158 -16.01 -3.78 -11.00
CA GLU A 158 -15.96 -5.20 -10.64
C GLU A 158 -15.11 -6.05 -11.61
N ASP A 159 -15.27 -5.88 -12.91
CA ASP A 159 -14.50 -6.63 -13.91
C ASP A 159 -13.00 -6.33 -13.87
N LYS A 160 -12.62 -5.08 -13.58
CA LYS A 160 -11.22 -4.70 -13.39
C LYS A 160 -10.68 -5.29 -12.10
N ALA A 161 -11.44 -5.20 -11.01
CA ALA A 161 -11.08 -5.76 -9.72
C ALA A 161 -10.91 -7.28 -9.77
N LYS A 162 -11.82 -8.00 -10.43
CA LYS A 162 -11.71 -9.46 -10.63
C LYS A 162 -10.43 -9.84 -11.38
N ARG A 163 -10.13 -9.18 -12.51
CA ARG A 163 -8.90 -9.45 -13.27
C ARG A 163 -7.65 -9.12 -12.45
N TRP A 164 -7.67 -8.00 -11.76
CA TRP A 164 -6.58 -7.56 -10.88
C TRP A 164 -6.32 -8.57 -9.77
N PHE A 165 -7.35 -9.06 -9.10
CA PHE A 165 -7.26 -10.07 -8.05
C PHE A 165 -6.78 -11.43 -8.61
N GLN A 166 -7.30 -11.86 -9.76
CA GLN A 166 -6.86 -13.09 -10.43
C GLN A 166 -5.37 -13.06 -10.78
N ASN A 167 -4.84 -11.93 -11.26
CA ASN A 167 -3.41 -11.78 -11.55
C ASN A 167 -2.54 -11.98 -10.30
N GLN A 168 -3.00 -11.50 -9.16
CA GLN A 168 -2.32 -11.71 -7.88
C GLN A 168 -2.33 -13.18 -7.46
N LEU A 169 -3.47 -13.88 -7.61
CA LEU A 169 -3.57 -15.31 -7.33
C LEU A 169 -2.68 -16.17 -8.25
N ILE A 170 -2.57 -15.79 -9.53
CA ILE A 170 -1.68 -16.45 -10.50
C ILE A 170 -0.21 -16.24 -10.10
N TYR A 171 0.14 -15.03 -9.64
CA TYR A 171 1.50 -14.71 -9.23
C TYR A 171 1.92 -15.46 -7.97
N SER A 172 1.11 -15.40 -6.91
CA SER A 172 1.35 -16.10 -5.64
C SER A 172 0.07 -16.10 -4.80
N ARG A 173 -0.35 -17.27 -4.35
CA ARG A 173 -1.44 -17.37 -3.38
C ARG A 173 -0.91 -17.21 -1.97
N GLN A 174 -1.61 -16.42 -1.16
CA GLN A 174 -1.36 -16.30 0.27
C GLN A 174 -2.03 -17.48 0.99
N SER A 175 -1.29 -18.19 1.85
CA SER A 175 -1.90 -19.21 2.71
C SER A 175 -2.70 -18.57 3.85
N ALA A 176 -3.66 -19.28 4.41
CA ALA A 176 -4.42 -18.80 5.57
C ALA A 176 -3.50 -18.54 6.78
N GLU A 177 -2.46 -19.36 6.96
CA GLU A 177 -1.47 -19.19 8.02
C GLU A 177 -0.64 -17.92 7.81
N ASP A 178 -0.08 -17.71 6.61
CA ASP A 178 0.69 -16.50 6.29
C ASP A 178 -0.17 -15.24 6.43
N SER A 179 -1.43 -15.30 5.97
CA SER A 179 -2.37 -14.18 6.11
C SER A 179 -2.66 -13.86 7.58
N ALA A 180 -2.83 -14.88 8.43
CA ALA A 180 -3.05 -14.69 9.87
C ALA A 180 -1.83 -14.05 10.55
N VAL A 181 -0.60 -14.44 10.17
CA VAL A 181 0.64 -13.83 10.68
C VAL A 181 0.73 -12.37 10.24
N ALA A 182 0.49 -12.07 8.96
CA ALA A 182 0.53 -10.71 8.42
C ALA A 182 -0.52 -9.80 9.07
N THR A 183 -1.75 -10.30 9.25
CA THR A 183 -2.82 -9.56 9.92
C THR A 183 -2.44 -9.24 11.39
N ARG A 184 -1.89 -10.22 12.11
CA ARG A 184 -1.45 -10.03 13.50
C ARG A 184 -0.36 -8.97 13.61
N ALA A 185 0.59 -8.94 12.68
CA ALA A 185 1.65 -7.94 12.63
C ALA A 185 1.13 -6.50 12.59
N LEU A 186 -0.03 -6.28 11.97
CA LEU A 186 -0.70 -4.98 11.94
C LEU A 186 -1.52 -4.73 13.21
N MET A 187 -2.14 -5.76 13.80
CA MET A 187 -2.95 -5.63 15.01
C MET A 187 -2.11 -5.37 16.27
N GLU A 188 -0.89 -5.89 16.31
CA GLU A 188 0.05 -5.66 17.44
C GLU A 188 0.65 -4.25 17.42
N PHE A 189 0.39 -3.48 16.37
CA PHE A 189 0.80 -2.10 16.31
C PHE A 189 -0.01 -1.28 17.33
N PRO A 190 0.62 -0.40 18.14
CA PRO A 190 -0.04 0.29 19.25
C PRO A 190 -1.06 1.37 18.85
N VAL A 191 -1.66 1.23 17.67
CA VAL A 191 -2.68 2.15 17.12
C VAL A 191 -3.93 2.23 18.01
N PHE A 192 -4.20 1.19 18.81
CA PHE A 192 -5.29 1.19 19.78
C PHE A 192 -5.01 2.00 21.06
N ASN A 193 -3.81 2.52 21.23
CA ASN A 193 -3.56 3.47 22.29
C ASN A 193 -4.08 4.85 21.83
N LYS A 194 -5.08 5.39 22.52
CA LYS A 194 -5.64 6.73 22.23
C LYS A 194 -4.61 7.86 22.23
N ASP A 195 -3.39 7.56 22.65
CA ASP A 195 -2.25 8.47 22.73
C ASP A 195 -1.25 8.31 21.56
N VAL A 196 -1.53 7.46 20.56
CA VAL A 196 -0.69 7.40 19.35
C VAL A 196 -0.98 8.64 18.52
N VAL A 197 -0.17 9.63 18.70
CA VAL A 197 -0.12 10.81 17.85
C VAL A 197 0.60 10.41 16.56
N ILE A 198 -0.13 10.36 15.42
CA ILE A 198 0.49 10.26 14.11
C ILE A 198 1.44 11.46 13.99
N LYS A 199 2.74 11.18 13.80
CA LYS A 199 3.74 12.25 13.71
C LYS A 199 3.42 13.15 12.53
N ASN A 200 3.53 14.46 12.76
CA ASN A 200 3.41 15.43 11.69
C ASN A 200 4.61 15.28 10.74
N THR A 201 4.34 15.34 9.44
CA THR A 201 5.37 15.31 8.40
C THR A 201 5.27 16.52 7.48
N ASP A 202 6.41 17.06 7.09
CA ASP A 202 6.56 18.11 6.08
C ASP A 202 6.81 17.55 4.67
N ILE A 203 6.92 16.23 4.54
CA ILE A 203 7.03 15.56 3.24
C ILE A 203 5.77 15.86 2.42
N PRO A 204 5.90 16.35 1.16
CA PRO A 204 4.76 16.52 0.28
C PRO A 204 3.99 15.21 0.13
N THR A 205 2.73 15.23 0.51
CA THR A 205 1.91 14.02 0.60
C THR A 205 0.65 14.16 -0.26
N LEU A 206 0.36 13.12 -1.03
CA LEU A 206 -0.88 12.92 -1.76
C LEU A 206 -1.66 11.77 -1.12
N ILE A 207 -2.91 12.04 -0.73
CA ILE A 207 -3.85 11.00 -0.30
C ILE A 207 -4.91 10.84 -1.38
N ILE A 208 -5.08 9.61 -1.85
CA ILE A 208 -6.09 9.22 -2.83
C ILE A 208 -7.03 8.20 -2.20
N ASN A 209 -8.32 8.49 -2.22
CA ASN A 209 -9.35 7.58 -1.71
C ASN A 209 -10.49 7.43 -2.72
N GLY A 210 -11.12 6.26 -2.76
CA GLY A 210 -12.33 6.05 -3.53
C GLY A 210 -13.57 6.45 -2.72
N LYS A 211 -14.50 7.13 -3.34
CA LYS A 211 -15.77 7.58 -2.73
C LYS A 211 -16.60 6.42 -2.16
N TYR A 212 -16.49 5.26 -2.77
CA TYR A 212 -17.24 4.05 -2.41
C TYR A 212 -16.38 3.00 -1.68
N ASP A 213 -15.29 3.44 -1.07
CA ASP A 213 -14.41 2.54 -0.30
C ASP A 213 -15.02 2.23 1.08
N PRO A 214 -15.50 0.99 1.32
CA PRO A 214 -16.10 0.62 2.61
C PRO A 214 -15.04 0.35 3.68
N LEU A 215 -13.77 0.14 3.28
CA LEU A 215 -12.68 -0.17 4.21
C LEU A 215 -12.05 1.09 4.78
N VAL A 216 -11.98 2.14 3.97
CA VAL A 216 -11.38 3.44 4.35
C VAL A 216 -12.31 4.58 3.90
N PRO A 217 -13.47 4.76 4.55
CA PRO A 217 -14.34 5.89 4.25
C PRO A 217 -13.65 7.22 4.59
N ILE A 218 -14.06 8.30 3.92
CA ILE A 218 -13.41 9.62 4.02
C ILE A 218 -13.30 10.12 5.45
N GLU A 219 -14.26 9.81 6.31
CA GLU A 219 -14.28 10.19 7.72
C GLU A 219 -13.12 9.57 8.53
N VAL A 220 -12.54 8.48 8.03
CA VAL A 220 -11.33 7.89 8.63
C VAL A 220 -10.12 8.75 8.31
N ILE A 221 -10.01 9.22 7.06
CA ILE A 221 -8.92 10.08 6.60
C ILE A 221 -8.95 11.42 7.32
N GLU A 222 -10.13 11.99 7.52
CA GLU A 222 -10.32 13.24 8.26
C GLU A 222 -9.78 13.20 9.71
N LYS A 223 -9.69 12.01 10.31
CA LYS A 223 -9.15 11.86 11.67
C LYS A 223 -7.64 12.06 11.76
N TYR A 224 -6.92 11.96 10.66
CA TYR A 224 -5.45 12.04 10.66
C TYR A 224 -4.85 13.01 9.64
N HIS A 225 -5.68 13.73 8.86
CA HIS A 225 -5.17 14.68 7.87
C HIS A 225 -4.28 15.77 8.48
N TYR A 226 -4.50 16.14 9.74
CA TYR A 226 -3.66 17.10 10.48
C TYR A 226 -2.20 16.67 10.66
N ALA A 227 -1.89 15.39 10.44
CA ALA A 227 -0.53 14.87 10.54
C ALA A 227 0.36 15.22 9.32
N PHE A 228 -0.16 16.00 8.38
CA PHE A 228 0.55 16.38 7.16
C PHE A 228 0.51 17.89 6.98
N THR A 229 1.67 18.53 6.87
CA THR A 229 1.76 19.99 6.65
C THR A 229 1.69 20.37 5.17
N SER A 230 2.11 19.48 4.28
CA SER A 230 2.01 19.64 2.82
C SER A 230 1.15 18.50 2.26
N LEU A 231 -0.15 18.70 2.22
CA LEU A 231 -1.14 17.67 1.87
C LEU A 231 -2.02 18.08 0.68
N GLN A 232 -2.10 17.19 -0.30
CA GLN A 232 -3.16 17.17 -1.29
C GLN A 232 -4.03 15.93 -1.05
N MET A 233 -5.36 16.10 -1.00
CA MET A 233 -6.32 15.01 -0.89
C MET A 233 -7.21 14.99 -2.12
N VAL A 234 -7.42 13.82 -2.71
CA VAL A 234 -8.27 13.62 -3.89
C VAL A 234 -9.19 12.43 -3.68
N GLU A 235 -10.49 12.67 -3.71
CA GLU A 235 -11.49 11.61 -3.71
C GLU A 235 -11.84 11.23 -5.15
N PHE A 236 -11.81 9.93 -5.46
CA PHE A 236 -12.14 9.37 -6.77
C PHE A 236 -13.61 8.97 -6.82
N GLU A 237 -14.38 9.71 -7.63
CA GLU A 237 -15.85 9.68 -7.67
C GLU A 237 -16.43 8.33 -8.13
N HIS A 238 -15.67 7.49 -8.81
CA HIS A 238 -16.14 6.22 -9.39
C HIS A 238 -15.31 5.03 -8.92
N SER A 239 -14.64 5.13 -7.78
CA SER A 239 -13.78 4.09 -7.24
C SER A 239 -14.20 3.66 -5.84
N GLY A 240 -13.90 2.40 -5.54
CA GLY A 240 -13.86 1.84 -4.18
C GLY A 240 -12.42 1.79 -3.66
N HIS A 241 -12.02 0.61 -3.18
CA HIS A 241 -10.75 0.43 -2.44
C HIS A 241 -9.47 0.43 -3.31
N ALA A 242 -9.58 0.45 -4.64
CA ALA A 242 -8.40 0.48 -5.51
C ALA A 242 -8.49 1.55 -6.63
N PRO A 243 -8.48 2.85 -6.30
CA PRO A 243 -8.59 3.93 -7.29
C PRO A 243 -7.59 3.83 -8.44
N HIS A 244 -6.37 3.41 -8.18
CA HIS A 244 -5.31 3.21 -9.18
C HIS A 244 -5.60 2.08 -10.19
N ILE A 245 -6.54 1.18 -9.88
CA ILE A 245 -7.00 0.09 -10.75
C ILE A 245 -8.32 0.45 -11.41
N GLU A 246 -9.21 1.09 -10.67
CA GLU A 246 -10.56 1.40 -11.12
C GLU A 246 -10.58 2.60 -12.07
N GLU A 247 -9.80 3.64 -11.77
CA GLU A 247 -9.66 4.86 -12.57
C GLU A 247 -8.18 5.15 -12.94
N PRO A 248 -7.47 4.23 -13.63
CA PRO A 248 -6.01 4.29 -13.78
C PRO A 248 -5.51 5.55 -14.50
N LYS A 249 -6.25 6.04 -15.50
CA LYS A 249 -5.87 7.25 -16.21
C LYS A 249 -5.98 8.48 -15.29
N HIS A 250 -7.09 8.62 -14.58
CA HIS A 250 -7.28 9.71 -13.63
C HIS A 250 -6.23 9.67 -12.51
N PHE A 251 -5.86 8.47 -12.04
CA PHE A 251 -4.78 8.30 -11.08
C PHE A 251 -3.45 8.87 -11.60
N LEU A 252 -3.08 8.54 -12.83
CA LEU A 252 -1.82 9.02 -13.43
C LEU A 252 -1.83 10.54 -13.66
N ASP A 253 -2.95 11.10 -14.07
CA ASP A 253 -3.11 12.54 -14.25
C ASP A 253 -2.92 13.26 -12.91
N VAL A 254 -3.62 12.85 -11.85
CA VAL A 254 -3.51 13.41 -10.49
C VAL A 254 -2.10 13.24 -9.93
N TYR A 255 -1.49 12.07 -10.07
CA TYR A 255 -0.15 11.81 -9.60
C TYR A 255 0.89 12.71 -10.31
N SER A 256 0.79 12.84 -11.63
CA SER A 256 1.69 13.69 -12.42
C SER A 256 1.56 15.17 -12.03
N GLU A 257 0.34 15.67 -11.82
CA GLU A 257 0.10 17.03 -11.35
C GLU A 257 0.73 17.26 -9.97
N PHE A 258 0.56 16.31 -9.06
CA PHE A 258 1.16 16.37 -7.72
C PHE A 258 2.69 16.43 -7.76
N ILE A 259 3.33 15.56 -8.55
CA ILE A 259 4.80 15.55 -8.66
C ILE A 259 5.30 16.86 -9.27
N ASN A 260 4.68 17.33 -10.35
CA ASN A 260 5.06 18.60 -10.98
C ASN A 260 4.93 19.78 -10.01
N ALA A 261 3.86 19.84 -9.23
CA ALA A 261 3.68 20.90 -8.24
C ALA A 261 4.76 20.89 -7.14
N THR A 262 5.22 19.70 -6.72
CA THR A 262 6.28 19.58 -5.71
C THR A 262 7.66 19.97 -6.25
N GLU A 263 7.94 19.70 -7.51
CA GLU A 263 9.20 20.11 -8.14
C GLU A 263 9.27 21.64 -8.29
N TYR A 264 8.18 22.31 -8.66
CA TYR A 264 8.14 23.79 -8.78
C TYR A 264 8.31 24.51 -7.44
N GLN A 265 7.99 23.89 -6.31
CA GLN A 265 8.16 24.51 -4.98
C GLN A 265 9.63 24.53 -4.50
N LYS A 266 10.53 23.82 -5.17
CA LYS A 266 11.96 23.76 -4.83
C LYS A 266 12.79 24.90 -5.42
N TYR A 267 12.20 25.69 -6.31
CA TYR A 267 12.84 26.84 -6.97
C TYR A 267 12.13 28.14 -6.60
#